data_68ab2b9b958a9eedb9b0850e92842293
#
_entry.id   68ab2b9b958a9eedb9b0850e92842293
#
_cell.length_a   1.000
_cell.length_b   1.000
_cell.length_c   1.000
_cell.angle_alpha   90.00
_cell.angle_beta   90.00
_cell.angle_gamma   90.00
#
_symmetry.space_group_name_H-M   'P 1'
#
loop_
_entity.id
_entity.type
_entity.pdbx_description
1 polymer ?
#
loop_
_entity_poly.entity_id
_entity_poly.type
_entity_poly.pdbx_seq_one_letter_code
_entity_poly.pdbx_strand_id
1 'polypeptide(L)'
;MRMVKTALAVAICFFLYVLRGEEGVPIFSTIAAIICMQPYAENSIQVSINRIIGTLLGAVFALLVLYLIQYIPYQVRILRYLVISFAVIPVMYVTVLLKRTGASALAGIVLLSVCLSNVGYTPLEGAINRSVETIIGILVSLGVNNLHLPRQRTENYLFVTGFDGALYDEKNGISPYVSFELNQLLQDGLPFTIATERT
;
A
#
# COMPACT_ATOMS: atom_id res chain seq x y z
N MET A 1 3.27 10.79 -15.57
CA MET A 1 3.23 9.34 -15.81
C MET A 1 2.59 8.54 -14.67
N ARG A 2 2.93 8.80 -13.37
CA ARG A 2 2.31 8.07 -12.23
C ARG A 2 0.78 8.16 -12.21
N MET A 3 0.20 9.35 -12.44
CA MET A 3 -1.26 9.54 -12.47
C MET A 3 -1.95 8.62 -13.48
N VAL A 4 -1.38 8.48 -14.69
CA VAL A 4 -1.93 7.62 -15.74
C VAL A 4 -1.85 6.14 -15.33
N LYS A 5 -0.72 5.69 -14.77
CA LYS A 5 -0.57 4.33 -14.25
C LYS A 5 -1.59 4.03 -13.14
N THR A 6 -1.76 4.98 -12.22
CA THR A 6 -2.75 4.83 -11.13
C THR A 6 -4.17 4.74 -11.67
N ALA A 7 -4.54 5.61 -12.62
CA ALA A 7 -5.86 5.55 -13.26
C ALA A 7 -6.09 4.22 -14.00
N LEU A 8 -5.06 3.73 -14.71
CA LEU A 8 -5.11 2.43 -15.37
C LEU A 8 -5.29 1.28 -14.36
N ALA A 9 -4.55 1.29 -13.26
CA ALA A 9 -4.69 0.28 -12.21
C ALA A 9 -6.09 0.27 -11.59
N VAL A 10 -6.66 1.44 -11.33
CA VAL A 10 -8.04 1.57 -10.83
C VAL A 10 -9.04 1.03 -11.85
N ALA A 11 -8.89 1.36 -13.13
CA ALA A 11 -9.77 0.85 -14.20
C ALA A 11 -9.71 -0.69 -14.31
N ILE A 12 -8.50 -1.28 -14.20
CA ILE A 12 -8.34 -2.74 -14.18
C ILE A 12 -9.02 -3.36 -12.94
N CYS A 13 -8.92 -2.73 -11.76
CA CYS A 13 -9.60 -3.21 -10.56
C CYS A 13 -11.13 -3.23 -10.75
N PHE A 14 -11.72 -2.19 -11.34
CA PHE A 14 -13.15 -2.17 -11.64
C PHE A 14 -13.54 -3.22 -12.67
N PHE A 15 -12.72 -3.41 -13.71
CA PHE A 15 -12.97 -4.44 -14.71
C PHE A 15 -12.95 -5.84 -14.09
N LEU A 16 -11.98 -6.14 -13.22
CA LEU A 16 -11.92 -7.42 -12.50
C LEU A 16 -13.11 -7.60 -11.53
N TYR A 17 -13.59 -6.52 -10.92
CA TYR A 17 -14.77 -6.56 -10.07
C TYR A 17 -16.01 -6.96 -10.85
N VAL A 18 -16.23 -6.39 -12.04
CA VAL A 18 -17.37 -6.76 -12.93
C VAL A 18 -17.23 -8.21 -13.39
N LEU A 19 -16.04 -8.66 -13.79
CA LEU A 19 -15.79 -10.05 -14.19
C LEU A 19 -16.05 -11.06 -13.07
N ARG A 20 -15.88 -10.66 -11.83
CA ARG A 20 -16.13 -11.47 -10.63
C ARG A 20 -17.62 -11.54 -10.23
N GLY A 21 -18.50 -10.92 -11.01
CA GLY A 21 -19.95 -10.92 -10.73
C GLY A 21 -20.38 -9.93 -9.67
N GLU A 22 -19.61 -8.84 -9.49
CA GLU A 22 -19.90 -7.75 -8.53
C GLU A 22 -19.91 -8.20 -7.06
N GLU A 23 -19.23 -9.29 -6.75
CA GLU A 23 -19.09 -9.76 -5.37
C GLU A 23 -18.06 -8.91 -4.60
N GLY A 24 -18.44 -8.44 -3.41
CA GLY A 24 -17.61 -7.65 -2.52
C GLY A 24 -17.77 -6.13 -2.71
N VAL A 25 -16.76 -5.35 -2.35
CA VAL A 25 -16.79 -3.88 -2.42
C VAL A 25 -15.53 -3.38 -3.18
N PRO A 26 -15.65 -2.89 -4.41
CA PRO A 26 -14.49 -2.56 -5.27
C PRO A 26 -13.60 -1.45 -4.72
N ILE A 27 -14.08 -0.68 -3.74
CA ILE A 27 -13.31 0.37 -3.05
C ILE A 27 -12.01 -0.18 -2.46
N PHE A 28 -12.01 -1.40 -1.94
CA PHE A 28 -10.86 -1.94 -1.23
C PHE A 28 -9.72 -2.35 -2.15
N SER A 29 -10.05 -2.91 -3.31
CA SER A 29 -9.06 -3.21 -4.35
C SER A 29 -8.51 -1.94 -4.98
N THR A 30 -9.34 -0.93 -5.24
CA THR A 30 -8.91 0.35 -5.80
C THR A 30 -8.03 1.14 -4.84
N ILE A 31 -8.38 1.23 -3.55
CA ILE A 31 -7.53 1.84 -2.52
C ILE A 31 -6.20 1.08 -2.39
N ALA A 32 -6.24 -0.27 -2.46
CA ALA A 32 -5.02 -1.07 -2.45
C ALA A 32 -4.12 -0.72 -3.64
N ALA A 33 -4.67 -0.64 -4.84
CA ALA A 33 -3.94 -0.30 -6.04
C ALA A 33 -3.31 1.11 -5.96
N ILE A 34 -4.07 2.11 -5.48
CA ILE A 34 -3.58 3.50 -5.35
C ILE A 34 -2.42 3.59 -4.35
N ILE A 35 -2.55 2.99 -3.17
CA ILE A 35 -1.54 3.08 -2.11
C ILE A 35 -0.28 2.30 -2.47
N CYS A 36 -0.41 1.14 -3.10
CA CYS A 36 0.73 0.31 -3.51
C CYS A 36 1.44 0.84 -4.76
N MET A 37 0.85 1.79 -5.50
CA MET A 37 1.48 2.45 -6.64
C MET A 37 2.50 3.49 -6.16
N GLN A 38 3.70 3.03 -5.80
CA GLN A 38 4.80 3.89 -5.39
C GLN A 38 5.71 4.25 -6.58
N PRO A 39 6.47 5.37 -6.51
CA PRO A 39 7.42 5.76 -7.56
C PRO A 39 8.50 4.71 -7.81
N TYR A 40 8.95 4.03 -6.76
CA TYR A 40 10.01 3.02 -6.79
C TYR A 40 9.45 1.64 -6.53
N ALA A 41 9.93 0.66 -7.29
CA ALA A 41 9.49 -0.73 -7.19
C ALA A 41 9.71 -1.33 -5.79
N GLU A 42 10.86 -1.06 -5.18
CA GLU A 42 11.20 -1.53 -3.83
C GLU A 42 10.22 -1.01 -2.77
N ASN A 43 9.91 0.28 -2.81
CA ASN A 43 8.91 0.90 -1.92
C ASN A 43 7.52 0.33 -2.16
N SER A 44 7.17 0.05 -3.42
CA SER A 44 5.91 -0.58 -3.80
C SER A 44 5.76 -1.96 -3.18
N ILE A 45 6.81 -2.79 -3.23
CA ILE A 45 6.83 -4.12 -2.62
C ILE A 45 6.72 -4.02 -1.10
N GLN A 46 7.47 -3.14 -0.46
CA GLN A 46 7.43 -2.99 1.00
C GLN A 46 6.06 -2.51 1.50
N VAL A 47 5.46 -1.55 0.82
CA VAL A 47 4.09 -1.07 1.11
C VAL A 47 3.08 -2.19 0.90
N SER A 48 3.23 -2.99 -0.15
CA SER A 48 2.37 -4.15 -0.44
C SER A 48 2.45 -5.21 0.66
N ILE A 49 3.65 -5.55 1.12
CA ILE A 49 3.86 -6.52 2.22
C ILE A 49 3.20 -6.01 3.51
N ASN A 50 3.42 -4.74 3.87
CA ASN A 50 2.80 -4.15 5.05
C ASN A 50 1.26 -4.17 4.95
N ARG A 51 0.73 -3.98 3.74
CA ARG A 51 -0.71 -4.03 3.49
C ARG A 51 -1.27 -5.44 3.63
N ILE A 52 -0.59 -6.46 3.13
CA ILE A 52 -0.99 -7.87 3.30
C ILE A 52 -1.01 -8.22 4.79
N ILE A 53 0.08 -7.94 5.51
CA ILE A 53 0.20 -8.24 6.94
C ILE A 53 -0.90 -7.51 7.73
N GLY A 54 -1.10 -6.21 7.48
CA GLY A 54 -2.14 -5.43 8.15
C GLY A 54 -3.54 -5.96 7.88
N THR A 55 -3.84 -6.35 6.64
CA THR A 55 -5.15 -6.91 6.27
C THR A 55 -5.40 -8.25 6.95
N LEU A 56 -4.44 -9.17 6.95
CA LEU A 56 -4.58 -10.47 7.58
C LEU A 56 -4.74 -10.36 9.10
N LEU A 57 -3.89 -9.55 9.76
CA LEU A 57 -4.01 -9.32 11.20
C LEU A 57 -5.35 -8.66 11.55
N GLY A 58 -5.73 -7.60 10.82
CA GLY A 58 -7.01 -6.92 11.03
C GLY A 58 -8.20 -7.85 10.85
N ALA A 59 -8.19 -8.72 9.85
CA ALA A 59 -9.24 -9.72 9.60
C ALA A 59 -9.34 -10.74 10.73
N VAL A 60 -8.22 -11.31 11.18
CA VAL A 60 -8.20 -12.28 12.29
C VAL A 60 -8.73 -11.67 13.58
N PHE A 61 -8.27 -10.47 13.94
CA PHE A 61 -8.76 -9.78 15.13
C PHE A 61 -10.23 -9.37 15.00
N ALA A 62 -10.68 -8.99 13.80
CA ALA A 62 -12.09 -8.68 13.57
C ALA A 62 -12.98 -9.90 13.82
N LEU A 63 -12.58 -11.09 13.35
CA LEU A 63 -13.32 -12.34 13.63
C LEU A 63 -13.37 -12.66 15.13
N LEU A 64 -12.26 -12.48 15.86
CA LEU A 64 -12.24 -12.66 17.32
C LEU A 64 -13.18 -11.68 18.02
N VAL A 65 -13.15 -10.41 17.61
CA VAL A 65 -14.03 -9.37 18.19
C VAL A 65 -15.50 -9.67 17.89
N LEU A 66 -15.83 -10.08 16.67
CA LEU A 66 -17.21 -10.43 16.30
C LEU A 66 -17.69 -11.66 17.08
N TYR A 67 -16.83 -12.65 17.32
CA TYR A 67 -17.15 -13.79 18.17
C TYR A 67 -17.43 -13.35 19.61
N LEU A 68 -16.64 -12.42 20.17
CA LEU A 68 -16.90 -11.88 21.52
C LEU A 68 -18.20 -11.07 21.58
N ILE A 69 -18.50 -10.30 20.53
CA ILE A 69 -19.70 -9.47 20.45
C ILE A 69 -21.00 -10.31 20.43
N GLN A 70 -20.96 -11.56 19.97
CA GLN A 70 -22.13 -12.45 19.97
C GLN A 70 -22.70 -12.67 21.39
N TYR A 71 -21.85 -12.62 22.40
CA TYR A 71 -22.27 -12.73 23.80
C TYR A 71 -22.92 -11.46 24.38
N ILE A 72 -22.84 -10.34 23.68
CA ILE A 72 -23.38 -9.05 24.10
C ILE A 72 -24.80 -8.86 23.54
N PRO A 73 -25.84 -8.65 24.38
CA PRO A 73 -27.19 -8.40 23.90
C PRO A 73 -27.25 -7.26 22.90
N TYR A 74 -28.04 -7.43 21.84
CA TYR A 74 -28.16 -6.46 20.73
C TYR A 74 -28.64 -5.08 21.19
N GLN A 75 -29.34 -5.03 22.30
CA GLN A 75 -29.90 -3.80 22.87
C GLN A 75 -28.83 -2.82 23.38
N VAL A 76 -27.62 -3.30 23.71
CA VAL A 76 -26.54 -2.47 24.29
C VAL A 76 -25.54 -2.07 23.19
N ARG A 77 -25.98 -1.22 22.26
CA ARG A 77 -25.15 -0.78 21.10
C ARG A 77 -23.85 -0.09 21.53
N ILE A 78 -23.91 0.74 22.58
CA ILE A 78 -22.74 1.48 23.08
C ILE A 78 -21.63 0.52 23.53
N LEU A 79 -21.99 -0.57 24.24
CA LEU A 79 -21.01 -1.55 24.70
C LEU A 79 -20.31 -2.26 23.53
N ARG A 80 -21.03 -2.55 22.45
CA ARG A 80 -20.44 -3.14 21.22
C ARG A 80 -19.41 -2.20 20.59
N TYR A 81 -19.73 -0.92 20.46
CA TYR A 81 -18.79 0.06 19.91
C TYR A 81 -17.57 0.26 20.81
N LEU A 82 -17.75 0.21 22.13
CA LEU A 82 -16.63 0.26 23.08
C LEU A 82 -15.70 -0.96 22.90
N VAL A 83 -16.25 -2.17 22.80
CA VAL A 83 -15.45 -3.39 22.58
C VAL A 83 -14.67 -3.30 21.26
N ILE A 84 -15.29 -2.85 20.17
CA ILE A 84 -14.62 -2.66 18.88
C ILE A 84 -13.49 -1.62 19.01
N SER A 85 -13.75 -0.50 19.68
CA SER A 85 -12.77 0.56 19.89
C SER A 85 -11.56 0.10 20.69
N PHE A 86 -11.78 -0.63 21.79
CA PHE A 86 -10.70 -1.20 22.60
C PHE A 86 -9.90 -2.28 21.85
N ALA A 87 -10.54 -3.01 20.94
CA ALA A 87 -9.88 -4.02 20.14
C ALA A 87 -8.84 -3.46 19.14
N VAL A 88 -8.90 -2.17 18.81
CA VAL A 88 -7.89 -1.50 17.98
C VAL A 88 -6.52 -1.49 18.67
N ILE A 89 -6.48 -1.37 20.01
CA ILE A 89 -5.23 -1.30 20.76
C ILE A 89 -4.38 -2.58 20.58
N PRO A 90 -4.89 -3.80 20.90
CA PRO A 90 -4.09 -5.01 20.74
C PRO A 90 -3.70 -5.29 19.28
N VAL A 91 -4.55 -4.97 18.32
CA VAL A 91 -4.21 -5.12 16.89
C VAL A 91 -3.02 -4.25 16.53
N MET A 92 -3.03 -2.98 16.89
CA MET A 92 -1.90 -2.08 16.61
C MET A 92 -0.65 -2.51 17.38
N TYR A 93 -0.79 -2.97 18.62
CA TYR A 93 0.33 -3.46 19.42
C TYR A 93 1.02 -4.68 18.79
N VAL A 94 0.25 -5.64 18.28
CA VAL A 94 0.80 -6.83 17.61
C VAL A 94 1.58 -6.45 16.35
N THR A 95 1.11 -5.48 15.54
CA THR A 95 1.85 -5.02 14.36
C THR A 95 3.18 -4.36 14.72
N VAL A 96 3.24 -3.62 15.83
CA VAL A 96 4.47 -3.01 16.36
C VAL A 96 5.43 -4.11 16.85
N LEU A 97 4.91 -5.12 17.57
CA LEU A 97 5.71 -6.26 18.05
C LEU A 97 6.35 -7.03 16.88
N LEU A 98 5.65 -7.14 15.76
CA LEU A 98 6.16 -7.75 14.52
C LEU A 98 7.15 -6.83 13.76
N LYS A 99 7.51 -5.68 14.33
CA LYS A 99 8.38 -4.65 13.69
C LYS A 99 7.84 -4.15 12.34
N ARG A 100 6.51 -4.14 12.17
CA ARG A 100 5.83 -3.70 10.94
C ARG A 100 4.90 -2.53 11.24
N THR A 101 5.47 -1.44 11.71
CA THR A 101 4.72 -0.22 12.10
C THR A 101 3.89 0.35 10.94
N GLY A 102 4.35 0.20 9.69
CA GLY A 102 3.59 0.61 8.50
C GLY A 102 2.30 -0.19 8.25
N ALA A 103 2.13 -1.36 8.93
CA ALA A 103 0.92 -2.17 8.82
C ALA A 103 -0.13 -1.81 9.89
N SER A 104 0.22 -1.05 10.94
CA SER A 104 -0.65 -0.84 12.11
C SER A 104 -1.94 -0.11 11.79
N ALA A 105 -1.86 1.01 11.07
CA ALA A 105 -3.05 1.76 10.66
C ALA A 105 -3.97 0.91 9.76
N LEU A 106 -3.37 0.14 8.84
CA LEU A 106 -4.11 -0.74 7.94
C LEU A 106 -4.85 -1.85 8.69
N ALA A 107 -4.21 -2.47 9.69
CA ALA A 107 -4.82 -3.48 10.52
C ALA A 107 -6.04 -2.94 11.29
N GLY A 108 -5.94 -1.72 11.85
CA GLY A 108 -7.05 -1.04 12.51
C GLY A 108 -8.20 -0.73 11.54
N ILE A 109 -7.91 -0.22 10.35
CA ILE A 109 -8.93 0.07 9.32
C ILE A 109 -9.66 -1.21 8.90
N VAL A 110 -8.93 -2.32 8.69
CA VAL A 110 -9.53 -3.59 8.30
C VAL A 110 -10.40 -4.15 9.42
N LEU A 111 -9.93 -4.13 10.67
CA LEU A 111 -10.72 -4.52 11.82
C LEU A 111 -12.04 -3.76 11.87
N LEU A 112 -11.99 -2.44 11.81
CA LEU A 112 -13.19 -1.59 11.85
C LEU A 112 -14.10 -1.88 10.65
N SER A 113 -13.55 -2.02 9.45
CA SER A 113 -14.36 -2.26 8.26
C SER A 113 -15.11 -3.59 8.31
N VAL A 114 -14.49 -4.66 8.82
CA VAL A 114 -15.13 -5.98 8.97
C VAL A 114 -16.17 -5.95 10.10
N CYS A 115 -15.85 -5.32 11.24
CA CYS A 115 -16.77 -5.23 12.38
C CYS A 115 -18.01 -4.36 12.12
N LEU A 116 -17.87 -3.33 11.27
CA LEU A 116 -18.94 -2.38 10.95
C LEU A 116 -19.66 -2.69 9.63
N SER A 117 -19.18 -3.64 8.83
CA SER A 117 -19.84 -4.05 7.59
C SER A 117 -21.16 -4.75 7.91
N ASN A 118 -22.27 -4.04 7.68
CA ASN A 118 -23.64 -4.59 7.79
C ASN A 118 -24.13 -5.20 6.47
N VAL A 119 -23.27 -5.49 5.53
CA VAL A 119 -23.64 -5.93 4.18
C VAL A 119 -23.83 -7.44 4.18
N GLY A 120 -25.01 -7.94 4.51
CA GLY A 120 -25.54 -9.27 4.16
C GLY A 120 -24.66 -10.53 4.18
N TYR A 121 -23.37 -10.37 4.46
CA TYR A 121 -22.37 -11.43 4.50
C TYR A 121 -22.17 -11.95 5.92
N THR A 122 -21.82 -13.23 6.03
CA THR A 122 -21.30 -13.75 7.29
C THR A 122 -19.98 -13.06 7.64
N PRO A 123 -19.63 -12.93 8.93
CA PRO A 123 -18.38 -12.30 9.35
C PRO A 123 -17.13 -12.88 8.66
N LEU A 124 -17.15 -14.20 8.41
CA LEU A 124 -16.07 -14.91 7.75
C LEU A 124 -15.98 -14.52 6.26
N GLU A 125 -17.10 -14.49 5.55
CA GLU A 125 -17.15 -14.06 4.15
C GLU A 125 -16.68 -12.61 3.99
N GLY A 126 -17.10 -11.71 4.90
CA GLY A 126 -16.63 -10.33 4.91
C GLY A 126 -15.12 -10.21 5.07
N ALA A 127 -14.51 -10.99 5.98
CA ALA A 127 -13.08 -11.02 6.19
C ALA A 127 -12.31 -11.60 4.98
N ILE A 128 -12.83 -12.68 4.38
CA ILE A 128 -12.23 -13.31 3.19
C ILE A 128 -12.32 -12.36 1.99
N ASN A 129 -13.50 -11.81 1.70
CA ASN A 129 -13.69 -10.87 0.60
C ASN A 129 -12.76 -9.67 0.72
N ARG A 130 -12.62 -9.11 1.93
CA ARG A 130 -11.70 -8.02 2.22
C ARG A 130 -10.24 -8.36 1.90
N SER A 131 -9.82 -9.57 2.28
CA SER A 131 -8.45 -10.05 2.03
C SER A 131 -8.20 -10.26 0.53
N VAL A 132 -9.15 -10.90 -0.16
CA VAL A 132 -9.06 -11.16 -1.61
C VAL A 132 -9.02 -9.85 -2.40
N GLU A 133 -9.89 -8.90 -2.10
CA GLU A 133 -9.91 -7.59 -2.78
C GLU A 133 -8.59 -6.83 -2.59
N THR A 134 -8.03 -6.88 -1.37
CA THR A 134 -6.73 -6.26 -1.11
C THR A 134 -5.62 -6.92 -1.94
N ILE A 135 -5.59 -8.24 -2.03
CA ILE A 135 -4.61 -8.98 -2.84
C ILE A 135 -4.76 -8.64 -4.32
N ILE A 136 -5.98 -8.59 -4.86
CA ILE A 136 -6.24 -8.18 -6.25
C ILE A 136 -5.67 -6.78 -6.51
N GLY A 137 -5.97 -5.80 -5.64
CA GLY A 137 -5.46 -4.44 -5.79
C GLY A 137 -3.93 -4.36 -5.76
N ILE A 138 -3.27 -5.15 -4.89
CA ILE A 138 -1.82 -5.24 -4.82
C ILE A 138 -1.24 -5.83 -6.11
N LEU A 139 -1.76 -6.95 -6.60
CA LEU A 139 -1.29 -7.60 -7.80
C LEU A 139 -1.43 -6.68 -9.02
N VAL A 140 -2.57 -6.02 -9.15
CA VAL A 140 -2.80 -5.04 -10.22
C VAL A 140 -1.80 -3.89 -10.14
N SER A 141 -1.56 -3.33 -8.95
CA SER A 141 -0.63 -2.21 -8.78
C SER A 141 0.80 -2.59 -9.13
N LEU A 142 1.27 -3.77 -8.69
CA LEU A 142 2.61 -4.26 -9.00
C LEU A 142 2.75 -4.55 -10.50
N GLY A 143 1.74 -5.17 -11.13
CA GLY A 143 1.72 -5.41 -12.55
C GLY A 143 1.79 -4.13 -13.38
N VAL A 144 0.93 -3.16 -13.07
CA VAL A 144 0.91 -1.86 -13.78
C VAL A 144 2.17 -1.03 -13.49
N ASN A 145 2.72 -1.12 -12.27
CA ASN A 145 3.94 -0.40 -11.93
C ASN A 145 5.14 -0.89 -12.73
N ASN A 146 5.17 -2.18 -13.06
CA ASN A 146 6.21 -2.79 -13.90
C ASN A 146 6.08 -2.45 -15.40
N LEU A 147 4.96 -1.88 -15.84
CA LEU A 147 4.80 -1.41 -17.21
C LEU A 147 5.68 -0.18 -17.45
N HIS A 148 6.66 -0.31 -18.35
CA HIS A 148 7.49 0.79 -18.81
C HIS A 148 6.70 1.63 -19.81
N LEU A 149 5.98 2.66 -19.33
CA LEU A 149 5.39 3.65 -20.23
C LEU A 149 6.50 4.55 -20.78
N PRO A 150 6.53 4.81 -22.09
CA PRO A 150 7.53 5.68 -22.69
C PRO A 150 7.46 7.06 -22.04
N ARG A 151 8.56 7.45 -21.37
CA ARG A 151 8.72 8.77 -20.80
C ARG A 151 8.96 9.73 -21.96
N GLN A 152 8.18 10.80 -22.06
CA GLN A 152 8.49 11.85 -23.05
C GLN A 152 9.89 12.38 -22.73
N ARG A 153 10.81 12.14 -23.66
CA ARG A 153 12.19 12.62 -23.60
C ARG A 153 12.14 14.12 -23.83
N THR A 154 12.41 14.91 -22.80
CA THR A 154 12.66 16.34 -22.95
C THR A 154 14.11 16.47 -23.43
N GLU A 155 14.28 16.62 -24.75
CA GLU A 155 15.58 16.46 -25.42
C GLU A 155 16.60 17.58 -25.18
N ASN A 156 16.29 18.62 -24.40
CA ASN A 156 17.11 19.83 -24.33
C ASN A 156 17.61 20.24 -22.96
N TYR A 157 17.68 19.33 -21.98
CA TYR A 157 18.20 19.67 -20.65
C TYR A 157 19.43 18.86 -20.32
N LEU A 158 20.53 19.55 -20.03
CA LEU A 158 21.72 18.97 -19.40
C LEU A 158 21.55 19.01 -17.89
N PHE A 159 21.55 17.84 -17.26
CA PHE A 159 21.55 17.75 -15.80
C PHE A 159 22.96 18.00 -15.28
N VAL A 160 23.15 19.06 -14.51
CA VAL A 160 24.39 19.37 -13.82
C VAL A 160 24.16 19.23 -12.33
N THR A 161 24.92 18.38 -11.65
CA THR A 161 24.86 18.21 -10.21
C THR A 161 26.22 18.37 -9.56
N GLY A 162 26.26 18.88 -8.34
CA GLY A 162 27.48 18.92 -7.55
C GLY A 162 27.84 17.53 -7.04
N PHE A 163 29.14 17.20 -6.98
CA PHE A 163 29.59 15.94 -6.39
C PHE A 163 29.45 15.99 -4.87
N ASP A 164 30.02 17.02 -4.25
CA ASP A 164 30.07 17.16 -2.80
C ASP A 164 28.76 17.72 -2.26
N GLY A 165 28.20 17.07 -1.25
CA GLY A 165 26.96 17.45 -0.58
C GLY A 165 25.66 17.12 -1.32
N ALA A 166 25.71 16.91 -2.65
CA ALA A 166 24.52 16.51 -3.43
C ALA A 166 24.51 15.02 -3.76
N LEU A 167 25.62 14.50 -4.29
CA LEU A 167 25.75 13.07 -4.64
C LEU A 167 26.51 12.27 -3.60
N TYR A 168 27.50 12.89 -2.98
CA TYR A 168 28.42 12.25 -2.05
C TYR A 168 28.33 12.94 -0.67
N ASP A 169 28.07 12.14 0.36
CA ASP A 169 28.15 12.52 1.76
C ASP A 169 29.47 11.95 2.35
N GLU A 170 30.23 12.79 3.03
CA GLU A 170 31.53 12.37 3.63
C GLU A 170 31.38 11.22 4.63
N LYS A 171 30.24 11.07 5.28
CA LYS A 171 29.97 10.03 6.28
C LYS A 171 29.45 8.71 5.71
N ASN A 172 28.63 8.79 4.67
CA ASN A 172 27.86 7.65 4.18
C ASN A 172 28.19 7.28 2.72
N GLY A 173 29.04 8.04 2.05
CA GLY A 173 29.33 7.85 0.62
C GLY A 173 28.15 8.23 -0.27
N ILE A 174 28.01 7.55 -1.41
CA ILE A 174 26.84 7.69 -2.30
C ILE A 174 25.72 6.81 -1.76
N SER A 175 24.58 7.42 -1.44
CA SER A 175 23.45 6.65 -0.92
C SER A 175 22.91 5.68 -1.98
N PRO A 176 22.38 4.50 -1.59
CA PRO A 176 21.76 3.55 -2.53
C PRO A 176 20.64 4.17 -3.36
N TYR A 177 19.94 5.12 -2.79
CA TYR A 177 18.88 5.88 -3.45
C TYR A 177 19.43 6.75 -4.59
N VAL A 178 20.49 7.52 -4.32
CA VAL A 178 21.16 8.37 -5.32
C VAL A 178 21.75 7.51 -6.43
N SER A 179 22.39 6.39 -6.07
CA SER A 179 22.93 5.44 -7.04
C SER A 179 21.87 4.86 -7.97
N PHE A 180 20.70 4.53 -7.43
CA PHE A 180 19.57 4.04 -8.21
C PHE A 180 19.03 5.10 -9.19
N GLU A 181 18.83 6.33 -8.72
CA GLU A 181 18.37 7.46 -9.56
C GLU A 181 19.36 7.78 -10.67
N LEU A 182 20.65 7.80 -10.36
CA LEU A 182 21.69 8.03 -11.37
C LEU A 182 21.68 6.94 -12.45
N ASN A 183 21.57 5.67 -12.06
CA ASN A 183 21.49 4.57 -13.01
C ASN A 183 20.24 4.68 -13.89
N GLN A 184 19.12 5.13 -13.34
CA GLN A 184 17.90 5.33 -14.11
C GLN A 184 18.03 6.49 -15.11
N LEU A 185 18.65 7.61 -14.70
CA LEU A 185 18.94 8.74 -15.59
C LEU A 185 19.87 8.34 -16.74
N LEU A 186 20.90 7.53 -16.44
CA LEU A 186 21.83 7.01 -17.44
C LEU A 186 21.14 6.04 -18.41
N GLN A 187 20.25 5.16 -17.91
CA GLN A 187 19.49 4.24 -18.77
C GLN A 187 18.47 4.98 -19.66
N ASP A 188 17.89 6.07 -19.15
CA ASP A 188 17.02 6.95 -19.91
C ASP A 188 17.79 7.80 -20.95
N GLY A 189 19.14 7.71 -20.96
CA GLY A 189 20.01 8.41 -21.89
C GLY A 189 19.94 9.94 -21.75
N LEU A 190 19.67 10.46 -20.54
CA LEU A 190 19.69 11.88 -20.27
C LEU A 190 21.14 12.37 -20.18
N PRO A 191 21.51 13.48 -20.86
CA PRO A 191 22.83 14.07 -20.73
C PRO A 191 23.01 14.59 -19.31
N PHE A 192 24.03 14.07 -18.64
CA PHE A 192 24.32 14.31 -17.25
C PHE A 192 25.81 14.64 -17.07
N THR A 193 26.12 15.63 -16.24
CA THR A 193 27.49 15.97 -15.88
C THR A 193 27.59 16.30 -14.39
N ILE A 194 28.76 16.04 -13.84
CA ILE A 194 29.08 16.31 -12.44
C ILE A 194 29.99 17.52 -12.37
N ALA A 195 29.63 18.52 -11.58
CA ALA A 195 30.49 19.63 -11.24
C ALA A 195 31.21 19.30 -9.91
N THR A 196 32.52 19.36 -9.88
CA THR A 196 33.34 19.13 -8.67
C THR A 196 34.49 20.12 -8.59
N GLU A 197 34.79 20.55 -7.40
CA GLU A 197 36.00 21.36 -7.11
C GLU A 197 37.21 20.49 -6.72
N ARG A 198 37.05 19.16 -6.66
CA ARG A 198 38.14 18.24 -6.37
C ARG A 198 39.05 18.11 -7.60
N THR A 199 40.31 18.41 -7.42
CA THR A 199 41.39 18.21 -8.39
C THR A 199 42.07 16.86 -8.20
#